data_f5cc68b14075191f78e40f073344f08d
#
_entry.id   f5cc68b14075191f78e40f073344f08d
#
_cell.length_a   1.000
_cell.length_b   1.000
_cell.length_c   1.000
_cell.angle_alpha   90.00
_cell.angle_beta   90.00
_cell.angle_gamma   90.00
#
_symmetry.space_group_name_H-M   'P 1'
#
loop_
_entity.id
_entity.type
_entity.pdbx_description
1 polymer ?
#
loop_
_entity_poly.entity_id
_entity_poly.type
_entity_poly.pdbx_seq_one_letter_code
_entity_poly.pdbx_strand_id
1 'polypeptide(L)'
;MKQRILDAAVAEIELHGSSFRMDDLAKRLNISKRTLYENFHSKNEIIERILFDKSQDFYNLHKQILEDDNLDTVTKLKRYFTVKSDLYATISGGHYRLMFASVPSLVDQVMRTAEKDCELLGNFLKEQQRLGVIKDVDIDVLIFMFKGVLRIVFYDSLANPEDCKELLSEAMNLILHGILNEEDKNE
;
A
#
# COMPACT_ATOMS: atom_id res chain seq x y z
N MET A 1 -10.26 15.97 -16.26
CA MET A 1 -9.06 16.83 -16.08
C MET A 1 -8.27 16.41 -14.85
N LYS A 2 -8.88 16.32 -13.67
CA LYS A 2 -8.17 15.94 -12.42
C LYS A 2 -7.31 14.68 -12.55
N GLN A 3 -7.85 13.59 -13.10
CA GLN A 3 -7.08 12.34 -13.28
C GLN A 3 -5.84 12.55 -14.16
N ARG A 4 -5.97 13.24 -15.29
CA ARG A 4 -4.82 13.56 -16.16
C ARG A 4 -3.72 14.34 -15.44
N ILE A 5 -4.10 15.21 -14.50
CA ILE A 5 -3.15 15.96 -13.68
C ILE A 5 -2.45 15.04 -12.69
N LEU A 6 -3.18 14.12 -12.05
CA LEU A 6 -2.61 13.15 -11.11
C LEU A 6 -1.65 12.20 -11.83
N ASP A 7 -2.03 11.66 -12.99
CA ASP A 7 -1.16 10.77 -13.79
C ASP A 7 0.13 11.47 -14.22
N ALA A 8 0.02 12.71 -14.69
CA ALA A 8 1.19 13.51 -15.05
C ALA A 8 2.06 13.86 -13.82
N ALA A 9 1.45 14.10 -12.66
CA ALA A 9 2.17 14.36 -11.43
C ALA A 9 2.94 13.13 -10.94
N VAL A 10 2.36 11.92 -11.05
CA VAL A 10 3.08 10.66 -10.77
C VAL A 10 4.34 10.58 -11.63
N ALA A 11 4.23 10.82 -12.94
CA ALA A 11 5.39 10.81 -13.84
C ALA A 11 6.44 11.88 -13.50
N GLU A 12 6.03 13.07 -13.03
CA GLU A 12 6.96 14.09 -12.55
C GLU A 12 7.66 13.65 -11.23
N ILE A 13 6.92 12.99 -10.34
CA ILE A 13 7.46 12.48 -9.08
C ILE A 13 8.50 11.37 -9.34
N GLU A 14 8.27 10.51 -10.31
CA GLU A 14 9.25 9.49 -10.73
C GLU A 14 10.57 10.10 -11.17
N LEU A 15 10.50 11.20 -11.94
CA LEU A 15 11.67 11.84 -12.51
C LEU A 15 12.39 12.78 -11.53
N HIS A 16 11.65 13.48 -10.69
CA HIS A 16 12.13 14.62 -9.92
C HIS A 16 11.82 14.54 -8.42
N GLY A 17 11.19 13.44 -7.98
CA GLY A 17 10.72 13.30 -6.61
C GLY A 17 9.68 14.36 -6.26
N SER A 18 9.59 14.69 -4.98
CA SER A 18 8.70 15.76 -4.50
C SER A 18 9.19 17.17 -4.85
N SER A 19 10.26 17.33 -5.63
CA SER A 19 10.79 18.65 -6.03
C SER A 19 10.18 19.19 -7.32
N PHE A 20 9.31 18.43 -8.01
CA PHE A 20 8.62 18.92 -9.22
C PHE A 20 7.87 20.24 -8.97
N ARG A 21 7.69 21.03 -10.02
CA ARG A 21 7.00 22.32 -9.94
C ARG A 21 5.66 22.28 -10.66
N MET A 22 4.67 23.04 -10.14
CA MET A 22 3.37 23.20 -10.79
C MET A 22 3.50 23.72 -12.22
N ASP A 23 4.50 24.57 -12.50
CA ASP A 23 4.78 25.10 -13.83
C ASP A 23 5.20 24.01 -14.82
N ASP A 24 6.00 23.06 -14.38
CA ASP A 24 6.48 21.97 -15.23
C ASP A 24 5.33 20.99 -15.52
N LEU A 25 4.49 20.75 -14.54
CA LEU A 25 3.28 19.96 -14.69
C LEU A 25 2.29 20.61 -15.70
N ALA A 26 2.09 21.93 -15.62
CA ALA A 26 1.24 22.65 -16.57
C ALA A 26 1.79 22.56 -18.00
N LYS A 27 3.12 22.71 -18.19
CA LYS A 27 3.79 22.55 -19.49
C LYS A 27 3.65 21.12 -20.03
N ARG A 28 3.91 20.10 -19.21
CA ARG A 28 3.76 18.68 -19.59
C ARG A 28 2.36 18.38 -20.10
N LEU A 29 1.35 18.94 -19.46
CA LEU A 29 -0.07 18.74 -19.82
C LEU A 29 -0.53 19.64 -20.98
N ASN A 30 0.28 20.60 -21.40
CA ASN A 30 -0.09 21.64 -22.35
C ASN A 30 -1.39 22.40 -21.94
N ILE A 31 -1.46 22.78 -20.66
CA ILE A 31 -2.57 23.58 -20.10
C ILE A 31 -2.05 24.88 -19.49
N SER A 32 -2.95 25.86 -19.30
CA SER A 32 -2.60 27.08 -18.61
C SER A 32 -2.37 26.81 -17.10
N LYS A 33 -1.50 27.61 -16.46
CA LYS A 33 -1.35 27.60 -15.00
C LYS A 33 -2.71 27.80 -14.31
N ARG A 34 -3.54 28.71 -14.85
CA ARG A 34 -4.89 28.97 -14.34
C ARG A 34 -5.71 27.69 -14.31
N THR A 35 -5.74 26.93 -15.42
CA THR A 35 -6.45 25.66 -15.50
C THR A 35 -5.95 24.63 -14.49
N LEU A 36 -4.62 24.57 -14.27
CA LEU A 36 -4.04 23.71 -13.25
C LEU A 36 -4.51 24.09 -11.84
N TYR A 37 -4.42 25.38 -11.48
CA TYR A 37 -4.81 25.89 -10.17
C TYR A 37 -6.34 25.89 -9.93
N GLU A 38 -7.16 25.89 -10.97
CA GLU A 38 -8.61 25.65 -10.86
C GLU A 38 -8.95 24.20 -10.47
N ASN A 39 -8.05 23.24 -10.74
CA ASN A 39 -8.23 21.83 -10.38
C ASN A 39 -7.57 21.44 -9.06
N PHE A 40 -6.38 21.98 -8.77
CA PHE A 40 -5.60 21.74 -7.56
C PHE A 40 -4.92 23.04 -7.12
N HIS A 41 -5.16 23.45 -5.89
CA HIS A 41 -4.68 24.74 -5.36
C HIS A 41 -3.20 24.71 -5.00
N SER A 42 -2.61 23.53 -4.81
CA SER A 42 -1.19 23.37 -4.45
C SER A 42 -0.62 22.03 -4.90
N LYS A 43 0.70 21.95 -4.94
CA LYS A 43 1.42 20.69 -5.13
C LYS A 43 1.10 19.68 -4.04
N ASN A 44 1.00 20.15 -2.78
CA ASN A 44 0.68 19.27 -1.66
C ASN A 44 -0.70 18.63 -1.81
N GLU A 45 -1.71 19.38 -2.28
CA GLU A 45 -3.04 18.83 -2.58
C GLU A 45 -2.98 17.72 -3.63
N ILE A 46 -2.11 17.85 -4.65
CA ILE A 46 -1.90 16.79 -5.65
C ILE A 46 -1.26 15.56 -4.98
N ILE A 47 -0.22 15.75 -4.18
CA ILE A 47 0.47 14.67 -3.45
C ILE A 47 -0.48 13.97 -2.49
N GLU A 48 -1.25 14.73 -1.71
CA GLU A 48 -2.29 14.21 -0.80
C GLU A 48 -3.29 13.32 -1.56
N ARG A 49 -3.77 13.82 -2.69
CA ARG A 49 -4.74 13.08 -3.49
C ARG A 49 -4.16 11.79 -4.04
N ILE A 50 -2.93 11.82 -4.56
CA ILE A 50 -2.25 10.62 -5.07
C ILE A 50 -2.09 9.58 -3.95
N LEU A 51 -1.54 9.96 -2.80
CA LEU A 51 -1.31 9.05 -1.69
C LEU A 51 -2.61 8.47 -1.14
N PHE A 52 -3.65 9.30 -1.02
CA PHE A 52 -4.96 8.85 -0.54
C PHE A 52 -5.60 7.87 -1.52
N ASP A 53 -5.70 8.22 -2.80
CA ASP A 53 -6.33 7.35 -3.81
C ASP A 53 -5.61 5.99 -3.86
N LYS A 54 -4.28 6.00 -3.85
CA LYS A 54 -3.48 4.77 -3.87
C LYS A 54 -3.63 3.91 -2.61
N SER A 55 -3.81 4.54 -1.44
CA SER A 55 -4.12 3.78 -0.23
C SER A 55 -5.48 3.09 -0.30
N GLN A 56 -6.48 3.75 -0.90
CA GLN A 56 -7.80 3.18 -1.12
C GLN A 56 -7.78 2.05 -2.17
N ASP A 57 -7.07 2.27 -3.28
CA ASP A 57 -6.91 1.26 -4.33
C ASP A 57 -6.27 -0.02 -3.75
N PHE A 58 -5.26 0.12 -2.89
CA PHE A 58 -4.58 -0.99 -2.25
C PHE A 58 -5.51 -1.77 -1.31
N TYR A 59 -6.25 -1.06 -0.45
CA TYR A 59 -7.26 -1.67 0.40
C TYR A 59 -8.33 -2.42 -0.42
N ASN A 60 -8.84 -1.80 -1.50
CA ASN A 60 -9.85 -2.42 -2.35
C ASN A 60 -9.31 -3.68 -3.04
N LEU A 61 -8.05 -3.68 -3.47
CA LEU A 61 -7.40 -4.84 -4.08
C LEU A 61 -7.25 -5.99 -3.07
N HIS A 62 -6.81 -5.71 -1.84
CA HIS A 62 -6.75 -6.69 -0.75
C HIS A 62 -8.14 -7.28 -0.46
N LYS A 63 -9.15 -6.42 -0.40
CA LYS A 63 -10.53 -6.85 -0.19
C LYS A 63 -11.01 -7.78 -1.30
N GLN A 64 -10.78 -7.42 -2.57
CA GLN A 64 -11.13 -8.26 -3.72
C GLN A 64 -10.45 -9.63 -3.66
N ILE A 65 -9.16 -9.69 -3.28
CA ILE A 65 -8.43 -10.95 -3.14
C ILE A 65 -9.07 -11.84 -2.07
N LEU A 66 -9.37 -11.30 -0.89
CA LEU A 66 -9.92 -12.09 0.21
C LEU A 66 -11.38 -12.52 -0.03
N GLU A 67 -12.14 -11.73 -0.80
CA GLU A 67 -13.55 -12.01 -1.15
C GLU A 67 -13.72 -12.85 -2.44
N ASP A 68 -12.64 -13.20 -3.16
CA ASP A 68 -12.73 -14.00 -4.40
C ASP A 68 -13.02 -15.47 -4.10
N ASP A 69 -14.26 -15.90 -4.30
CA ASP A 69 -14.72 -17.28 -4.04
C ASP A 69 -14.05 -18.35 -4.94
N ASN A 70 -13.35 -17.94 -6.00
CA ASN A 70 -12.65 -18.86 -6.89
C ASN A 70 -11.25 -19.23 -6.38
N LEU A 71 -10.78 -18.58 -5.33
CA LEU A 71 -9.45 -18.81 -4.76
C LEU A 71 -9.56 -19.57 -3.43
N ASP A 72 -8.68 -20.55 -3.26
CA ASP A 72 -8.49 -21.20 -1.96
C ASP A 72 -7.79 -20.24 -0.96
N THR A 73 -7.84 -20.59 0.33
CA THR A 73 -7.30 -19.75 1.41
C THR A 73 -5.81 -19.48 1.27
N VAL A 74 -5.01 -20.47 0.89
CA VAL A 74 -3.56 -20.35 0.75
C VAL A 74 -3.23 -19.37 -0.38
N THR A 75 -3.90 -19.52 -1.52
CA THR A 75 -3.76 -18.63 -2.67
C THR A 75 -4.18 -17.20 -2.34
N LYS A 76 -5.29 -17.01 -1.60
CA LYS A 76 -5.73 -15.70 -1.11
C LYS A 76 -4.65 -15.04 -0.26
N LEU A 77 -4.12 -15.75 0.72
CA LEU A 77 -3.08 -15.23 1.63
C LEU A 77 -1.77 -14.94 0.88
N LYS A 78 -1.31 -15.85 0.01
CA LYS A 78 -0.13 -15.61 -0.84
C LYS A 78 -0.31 -14.33 -1.68
N ARG A 79 -1.46 -14.17 -2.35
CA ARG A 79 -1.76 -12.98 -3.16
C ARG A 79 -1.85 -11.72 -2.31
N TYR A 80 -2.54 -11.76 -1.16
CA TYR A 80 -2.66 -10.64 -0.24
C TYR A 80 -1.29 -10.10 0.17
N PHE A 81 -0.35 -10.96 0.54
CA PHE A 81 0.98 -10.56 0.99
C PHE A 81 1.96 -10.22 -0.14
N THR A 82 1.72 -10.67 -1.37
CA THR A 82 2.62 -10.44 -2.50
C THR A 82 2.13 -9.38 -3.47
N VAL A 83 0.86 -8.98 -3.37
CA VAL A 83 0.32 -7.94 -4.23
C VAL A 83 1.07 -6.63 -4.03
N LYS A 84 1.47 -6.02 -5.13
CA LYS A 84 2.18 -4.74 -5.12
C LYS A 84 1.19 -3.65 -5.50
N SER A 85 1.14 -2.60 -4.70
CA SER A 85 0.52 -1.36 -5.16
C SER A 85 1.30 -0.85 -6.37
N ASP A 86 0.61 -0.43 -7.44
CA ASP A 86 1.23 0.19 -8.62
C ASP A 86 2.11 1.38 -8.24
N LEU A 87 1.76 2.08 -7.17
CA LEU A 87 2.54 3.21 -6.67
C LEU A 87 3.92 2.78 -6.16
N TYR A 88 4.01 1.64 -5.43
CA TYR A 88 5.30 1.10 -4.98
C TYR A 88 6.14 0.51 -6.11
N ALA A 89 5.49 0.10 -7.21
CA ALA A 89 6.20 -0.36 -8.39
C ALA A 89 6.77 0.81 -9.21
N THR A 90 6.13 1.99 -9.13
CA THR A 90 6.40 3.13 -10.00
C THR A 90 7.28 4.18 -9.30
N ILE A 91 7.02 4.51 -8.03
CA ILE A 91 7.74 5.53 -7.28
C ILE A 91 8.77 4.87 -6.36
N SER A 92 10.03 5.30 -6.44
CA SER A 92 11.07 4.80 -5.53
C SER A 92 10.70 5.06 -4.06
N GLY A 93 11.10 4.16 -3.15
CA GLY A 93 10.81 4.28 -1.71
C GLY A 93 11.31 5.59 -1.09
N GLY A 94 12.42 6.15 -1.59
CA GLY A 94 12.92 7.46 -1.16
C GLY A 94 11.98 8.60 -1.53
N HIS A 95 11.44 8.60 -2.75
CA HIS A 95 10.44 9.59 -3.18
C HIS A 95 9.13 9.44 -2.42
N TYR A 96 8.69 8.22 -2.15
CA TYR A 96 7.50 7.94 -1.38
C TYR A 96 7.57 8.54 0.04
N ARG A 97 8.71 8.35 0.71
CA ARG A 97 8.97 8.96 2.02
C ARG A 97 8.92 10.49 1.99
N LEU A 98 9.53 11.10 0.97
CA LEU A 98 9.51 12.55 0.80
C LEU A 98 8.10 13.09 0.52
N MET A 99 7.27 12.34 -0.19
CA MET A 99 5.86 12.68 -0.38
C MET A 99 5.12 12.72 0.96
N PHE A 100 5.23 11.68 1.79
CA PHE A 100 4.62 11.67 3.13
C PHE A 100 5.13 12.79 4.02
N ALA A 101 6.44 13.06 4.00
CA ALA A 101 7.03 14.15 4.77
C ALA A 101 6.51 15.53 4.34
N SER A 102 6.08 15.68 3.08
CA SER A 102 5.53 16.95 2.57
C SER A 102 4.06 17.19 2.95
N VAL A 103 3.34 16.15 3.39
CA VAL A 103 1.91 16.21 3.72
C VAL A 103 1.59 15.45 5.02
N PRO A 104 2.10 15.92 6.18
CA PRO A 104 1.95 15.21 7.46
C PRO A 104 0.50 14.98 7.87
N SER A 105 -0.42 15.87 7.47
CA SER A 105 -1.86 15.77 7.75
C SER A 105 -2.51 14.52 7.15
N LEU A 106 -1.91 13.97 6.10
CA LEU A 106 -2.43 12.77 5.42
C LEU A 106 -2.03 11.47 6.13
N VAL A 107 -0.95 11.48 6.91
CA VAL A 107 -0.42 10.27 7.56
C VAL A 107 -1.51 9.56 8.36
N ASP A 108 -2.27 10.31 9.17
CA ASP A 108 -3.37 9.74 9.96
C ASP A 108 -4.48 9.11 9.10
N GLN A 109 -4.75 9.68 7.94
CA GLN A 109 -5.79 9.18 7.03
C GLN A 109 -5.34 7.90 6.34
N VAL A 110 -4.09 7.83 5.89
CA VAL A 110 -3.49 6.62 5.31
C VAL A 110 -3.36 5.53 6.38
N MET A 111 -2.96 5.89 7.61
CA MET A 111 -2.91 4.93 8.72
C MET A 111 -4.29 4.36 9.05
N ARG A 112 -5.35 5.15 9.04
CA ARG A 112 -6.73 4.61 9.20
C ARG A 112 -7.11 3.62 8.10
N THR A 113 -6.66 3.82 6.86
CA THR A 113 -6.90 2.85 5.79
C THR A 113 -6.12 1.56 6.02
N ALA A 114 -4.86 1.67 6.47
CA ALA A 114 -4.05 0.51 6.84
C ALA A 114 -4.63 -0.25 8.06
N GLU A 115 -5.22 0.46 9.02
CA GLU A 115 -5.93 -0.18 10.15
C GLU A 115 -7.15 -0.98 9.68
N LYS A 116 -7.97 -0.43 8.78
CA LYS A 116 -9.10 -1.15 8.18
C LYS A 116 -8.65 -2.38 7.39
N ASP A 117 -7.52 -2.29 6.72
CA ASP A 117 -6.93 -3.42 5.99
C ASP A 117 -6.47 -4.53 6.94
N CYS A 118 -5.84 -4.17 8.06
CA CYS A 118 -5.51 -5.12 9.13
C CYS A 118 -6.75 -5.75 9.78
N GLU A 119 -7.84 -5.00 9.96
CA GLU A 119 -9.12 -5.52 10.46
C GLU A 119 -9.73 -6.52 9.46
N LEU A 120 -9.69 -6.20 8.17
CA LEU A 120 -10.16 -7.07 7.09
C LEU A 120 -9.41 -8.40 7.10
N LEU A 121 -8.07 -8.37 7.16
CA LEU A 121 -7.25 -9.57 7.28
C LEU A 121 -7.55 -10.35 8.55
N GLY A 122 -7.64 -9.68 9.69
CA GLY A 122 -7.94 -10.32 10.98
C GLY A 122 -9.27 -11.05 10.97
N ASN A 123 -10.31 -10.45 10.41
CA ASN A 123 -11.63 -11.08 10.27
C ASN A 123 -11.57 -12.30 9.34
N PHE A 124 -10.87 -12.19 8.23
CA PHE A 124 -10.66 -13.32 7.32
C PHE A 124 -9.94 -14.47 8.03
N LEU A 125 -8.84 -14.21 8.73
CA LEU A 125 -8.07 -15.23 9.45
C LEU A 125 -8.89 -15.90 10.56
N LYS A 126 -9.68 -15.15 11.34
CA LYS A 126 -10.59 -15.70 12.36
C LYS A 126 -11.61 -16.68 11.75
N GLU A 127 -12.13 -16.37 10.58
CA GLU A 127 -13.04 -17.28 9.88
C GLU A 127 -12.30 -18.53 9.35
N GLN A 128 -11.11 -18.41 8.80
CA GLN A 128 -10.33 -19.56 8.34
C GLN A 128 -9.89 -20.47 9.51
N GLN A 129 -9.61 -19.89 10.68
CA GLN A 129 -9.34 -20.64 11.91
C GLN A 129 -10.59 -21.41 12.37
N ARG A 130 -11.76 -20.77 12.36
CA ARG A 130 -13.05 -21.42 12.69
C ARG A 130 -13.36 -22.59 11.76
N LEU A 131 -12.97 -22.50 10.48
CA LEU A 131 -13.12 -23.55 9.49
C LEU A 131 -12.04 -24.65 9.58
N GLY A 132 -11.03 -24.48 10.43
CA GLY A 132 -9.94 -25.43 10.62
C GLY A 132 -8.88 -25.41 9.49
N VAL A 133 -8.91 -24.41 8.62
CA VAL A 133 -7.95 -24.25 7.51
C VAL A 133 -6.59 -23.78 8.02
N ILE A 134 -6.58 -22.91 9.01
CA ILE A 134 -5.34 -22.48 9.68
C ILE A 134 -5.31 -22.97 11.12
N LYS A 135 -4.10 -23.02 11.69
CA LYS A 135 -3.87 -23.44 13.07
C LYS A 135 -4.61 -22.56 14.09
N ASP A 136 -4.82 -23.13 15.26
CA ASP A 136 -5.30 -22.37 16.42
C ASP A 136 -4.16 -21.48 16.96
N VAL A 137 -4.17 -20.23 16.52
CA VAL A 137 -3.20 -19.20 16.90
C VAL A 137 -3.95 -17.94 17.36
N ASP A 138 -3.32 -17.14 18.19
CA ASP A 138 -3.88 -15.84 18.59
C ASP A 138 -3.81 -14.86 17.41
N ILE A 139 -4.94 -14.68 16.73
CA ILE A 139 -5.06 -13.81 15.55
C ILE A 139 -4.77 -12.35 15.91
N ASP A 140 -5.10 -11.88 17.10
CA ASP A 140 -4.86 -10.49 17.50
C ASP A 140 -3.34 -10.24 17.69
N VAL A 141 -2.62 -11.23 18.23
CA VAL A 141 -1.14 -11.20 18.30
C VAL A 141 -0.54 -11.24 16.89
N LEU A 142 -1.05 -12.08 16.00
CA LEU A 142 -0.59 -12.14 14.62
C LEU A 142 -0.76 -10.80 13.89
N ILE A 143 -1.92 -10.18 14.02
CA ILE A 143 -2.20 -8.85 13.44
C ILE A 143 -1.31 -7.77 14.07
N PHE A 144 -1.05 -7.85 15.37
CA PHE A 144 -0.12 -6.93 16.04
C PHE A 144 1.31 -7.05 15.47
N MET A 145 1.81 -8.28 15.26
CA MET A 145 3.11 -8.51 14.62
C MET A 145 3.13 -7.96 13.19
N PHE A 146 2.07 -8.19 12.41
CA PHE A 146 1.93 -7.68 11.05
C PHE A 146 1.96 -6.15 11.00
N LYS A 147 1.21 -5.48 11.90
CA LYS A 147 1.26 -4.01 12.05
C LYS A 147 2.67 -3.51 12.39
N GLY A 148 3.41 -4.24 13.21
CA GLY A 148 4.81 -3.94 13.52
C GLY A 148 5.70 -3.98 12.28
N VAL A 149 5.59 -5.02 11.45
CA VAL A 149 6.33 -5.14 10.18
C VAL A 149 5.96 -4.00 9.23
N LEU A 150 4.67 -3.73 9.04
CA LEU A 150 4.20 -2.62 8.20
C LEU A 150 4.75 -1.27 8.69
N ARG A 151 4.75 -1.05 10.00
CA ARG A 151 5.29 0.18 10.59
C ARG A 151 6.77 0.37 10.28
N ILE A 152 7.58 -0.69 10.40
CA ILE A 152 9.01 -0.66 10.06
C ILE A 152 9.17 -0.31 8.58
N VAL A 153 8.44 -0.97 7.67
CA VAL A 153 8.49 -0.68 6.24
C VAL A 153 8.12 0.77 5.93
N PHE A 154 7.11 1.33 6.60
CA PHE A 154 6.66 2.70 6.36
C PHE A 154 7.56 3.78 6.98
N TYR A 155 8.09 3.54 8.19
CA TYR A 155 8.80 4.58 8.95
C TYR A 155 10.33 4.43 8.90
N ASP A 156 10.86 3.20 8.84
CA ASP A 156 12.29 2.90 8.88
C ASP A 156 12.90 2.57 7.50
N SER A 157 12.17 2.78 6.40
CA SER A 157 12.72 2.64 5.04
C SER A 157 13.90 3.61 4.76
N LEU A 158 14.67 3.88 5.80
CA LEU A 158 15.96 4.56 5.78
C LEU A 158 17.05 3.69 5.17
N ALA A 159 16.89 2.39 5.22
CA ALA A 159 17.70 1.41 4.51
C ALA A 159 17.08 1.14 3.14
N ASN A 160 17.87 0.72 2.21
CA ASN A 160 17.56 0.42 0.82
C ASN A 160 16.12 -0.13 0.61
N PRO A 161 15.28 0.51 -0.23
CA PRO A 161 13.89 0.08 -0.46
C PRO A 161 13.76 -1.36 -0.99
N GLU A 162 14.80 -1.91 -1.63
CA GLU A 162 14.81 -3.28 -2.11
C GLU A 162 14.97 -4.27 -0.97
N ASP A 163 15.83 -3.98 0.01
CA ASP A 163 16.00 -4.81 1.21
C ASP A 163 14.70 -4.89 2.02
N CYS A 164 13.92 -3.81 2.09
CA CYS A 164 12.62 -3.80 2.75
C CYS A 164 11.59 -4.69 2.05
N LYS A 165 11.63 -4.79 0.73
CA LYS A 165 10.72 -5.69 -0.03
C LYS A 165 11.04 -7.17 0.22
N GLU A 166 12.32 -7.53 0.22
CA GLU A 166 12.74 -8.88 0.53
C GLU A 166 12.40 -9.25 1.98
N LEU A 167 12.73 -8.39 2.94
CA LEU A 167 12.40 -8.59 4.35
C LEU A 167 10.89 -8.74 4.58
N LEU A 168 10.07 -7.92 3.92
CA LEU A 168 8.62 -8.03 4.01
C LEU A 168 8.14 -9.38 3.43
N SER A 169 8.64 -9.75 2.26
CA SER A 169 8.30 -11.01 1.61
C SER A 169 8.67 -12.21 2.48
N GLU A 170 9.88 -12.22 3.03
CA GLU A 170 10.35 -13.28 3.93
C GLU A 170 9.57 -13.33 5.24
N ALA A 171 9.28 -12.17 5.86
CA ALA A 171 8.45 -12.12 7.06
C ALA A 171 7.04 -12.67 6.80
N MET A 172 6.45 -12.36 5.63
CA MET A 172 5.15 -12.90 5.25
C MET A 172 5.20 -14.40 4.97
N ASN A 173 6.25 -14.90 4.34
CA ASN A 173 6.45 -16.33 4.15
C ASN A 173 6.57 -17.07 5.48
N LEU A 174 7.31 -16.53 6.44
CA LEU A 174 7.42 -17.10 7.79
C LEU A 174 6.06 -17.15 8.50
N ILE A 175 5.28 -16.09 8.40
CA ILE A 175 3.91 -16.05 8.95
C ILE A 175 3.05 -17.13 8.30
N LEU A 176 3.01 -17.21 6.98
CA LEU A 176 2.21 -18.20 6.25
C LEU A 176 2.58 -19.63 6.65
N HIS A 177 3.87 -19.98 6.65
CA HIS A 177 4.31 -21.30 7.06
C HIS A 177 4.04 -21.60 8.54
N GLY A 178 4.01 -20.56 9.38
CA GLY A 178 3.69 -20.69 10.80
C GLY A 178 2.21 -21.03 11.07
N ILE A 179 1.30 -20.46 10.29
CA ILE A 179 -0.15 -20.55 10.54
C ILE A 179 -0.88 -21.62 9.71
N LEU A 180 -0.33 -22.03 8.55
CA LEU A 180 -0.93 -23.08 7.72
C LEU A 180 -0.75 -24.46 8.37
N ASN A 181 -1.72 -25.33 8.16
CA ASN A 181 -1.61 -26.74 8.54
C ASN A 181 -0.58 -27.46 7.64
N GLU A 182 -0.03 -28.59 8.11
CA GLU A 182 1.06 -29.29 7.40
C GLU A 182 0.64 -29.84 6.04
N GLU A 183 -0.65 -30.14 5.87
CA GLU A 183 -1.22 -30.64 4.62
C GLU A 183 -1.24 -29.57 3.51
N ASP A 184 -1.35 -28.30 3.88
CA ASP A 184 -1.44 -27.17 2.93
C ASP A 184 -0.08 -26.53 2.58
N LYS A 185 1.03 -27.07 3.11
CA LYS A 185 2.39 -26.55 2.88
C LYS A 185 3.03 -26.99 1.58
N ASN A 186 2.48 -28.00 0.91
CA ASN A 186 3.09 -28.67 -0.25
C ASN A 186 2.48 -28.29 -1.60
N GLU A 187 1.57 -27.30 -1.65
CA GLU A 187 1.04 -26.70 -2.88
C GLU A 187 1.61 -25.28 -3.10
#